data_3362aa44e27a59ebb63ca44e86b9f7e0
#
_entry.id   3362aa44e27a59ebb63ca44e86b9f7e0
#
_cell.length_a   1.000
_cell.length_b   1.000
_cell.length_c   1.000
_cell.angle_alpha   90.00
_cell.angle_beta   90.00
_cell.angle_gamma   90.00
#
_symmetry.space_group_name_H-M   'P 1'
#
loop_
_entity.id
_entity.type
_entity.pdbx_description
1 polymer ?
#
loop_
_entity_poly.entity_id
_entity_poly.type
_entity_poly.pdbx_seq_one_letter_code
_entity_poly.pdbx_strand_id
1 'polypeptide(L)'
;PNLMASDQSAEVGLKALGFPNAAIELINANNSYGNNLSDTSLMALYRIMGEFGRLSGPALAVQEATLGNMRLPEAMAKQLSRPVSLGEPVVAIRHSPSRVQVALASGKTLEADAAILALPLPALEHIEVNLSATQTSLLGQIDYHKIVQLHCIVDAPFWEAAGWSGSWWTDGLLGRIFTRPI
;
A
#
# COMPACT_ATOMS: atom_id res chain seq x y z
N PRO A 1 -17.03 -11.81 21.06
CA PRO A 1 -17.65 -10.72 20.28
C PRO A 1 -17.04 -10.70 18.88
N ASN A 2 -17.88 -10.62 17.86
CA ASN A 2 -17.38 -10.47 16.49
C ASN A 2 -16.94 -9.01 16.30
N LEU A 3 -15.67 -8.73 16.53
CA LEU A 3 -15.09 -7.38 16.45
C LEU A 3 -15.29 -6.76 15.05
N MET A 4 -15.28 -7.59 14.01
CA MET A 4 -15.52 -7.13 12.63
C MET A 4 -16.95 -6.60 12.42
N ALA A 5 -17.93 -7.13 13.12
CA ALA A 5 -19.31 -6.67 13.01
C ALA A 5 -19.57 -5.33 13.70
N SER A 6 -18.64 -4.86 14.53
CA SER A 6 -18.69 -3.57 15.23
C SER A 6 -17.65 -2.58 14.72
N ASP A 7 -16.97 -2.88 13.61
CA ASP A 7 -16.03 -1.94 13.01
C ASP A 7 -16.77 -0.70 12.50
N GLN A 8 -16.16 0.43 12.73
CA GLN A 8 -16.66 1.75 12.34
C GLN A 8 -15.50 2.58 11.81
N SER A 9 -15.81 3.74 11.19
CA SER A 9 -14.74 4.62 10.77
C SER A 9 -13.96 5.18 11.96
N ALA A 10 -12.68 5.44 11.75
CA ALA A 10 -11.80 6.00 12.76
C ALA A 10 -12.32 7.36 13.27
N GLU A 11 -12.91 8.16 12.38
CA GLU A 11 -13.52 9.45 12.75
C GLU A 11 -14.66 9.26 13.76
N VAL A 12 -15.59 8.34 13.50
CA VAL A 12 -16.70 8.03 14.40
C VAL A 12 -16.20 7.51 15.74
N GLY A 13 -15.21 6.62 15.71
CA GLY A 13 -14.62 6.08 16.94
C GLY A 13 -13.92 7.14 17.77
N LEU A 14 -13.15 8.04 17.17
CA LEU A 14 -12.49 9.14 17.88
C LEU A 14 -13.51 10.12 18.49
N LYS A 15 -14.59 10.46 17.77
CA LYS A 15 -15.68 11.27 18.30
C LYS A 15 -16.36 10.61 19.51
N ALA A 16 -16.61 9.31 19.44
CA ALA A 16 -17.18 8.54 20.56
C ALA A 16 -16.26 8.49 21.79
N LEU A 17 -14.95 8.59 21.60
CA LEU A 17 -13.95 8.69 22.66
C LEU A 17 -13.80 10.12 23.20
N GLY A 18 -14.55 11.10 22.69
CA GLY A 18 -14.54 12.48 23.18
C GLY A 18 -13.43 13.36 22.60
N PHE A 19 -12.77 12.95 21.50
CA PHE A 19 -11.78 13.79 20.83
C PHE A 19 -12.46 15.02 20.22
N PRO A 20 -11.94 16.24 20.43
CA PRO A 20 -12.46 17.45 19.79
C PRO A 20 -12.15 17.45 18.29
N ASN A 21 -12.99 18.10 17.48
CA ASN A 21 -12.83 18.12 16.03
C ASN A 21 -11.43 18.58 15.60
N ALA A 22 -10.86 19.60 16.22
CA ALA A 22 -9.51 20.08 15.90
C ALA A 22 -8.44 19.00 16.08
N ALA A 23 -8.56 18.12 17.09
CA ALA A 23 -7.64 17.00 17.27
C ALA A 23 -7.86 15.92 16.19
N ILE A 24 -9.10 15.69 15.79
CA ILE A 24 -9.43 14.73 14.71
C ILE A 24 -8.89 15.25 13.38
N GLU A 25 -9.01 16.53 13.07
CA GLU A 25 -8.43 17.16 11.88
C GLU A 25 -6.90 17.02 11.86
N LEU A 26 -6.22 17.22 12.97
CA LEU A 26 -4.78 17.05 13.09
C LEU A 26 -4.37 15.58 12.89
N ILE A 27 -5.11 14.62 13.45
CA ILE A 27 -4.88 13.18 13.23
C ILE A 27 -5.13 12.84 11.77
N ASN A 28 -6.16 13.43 11.15
CA ASN A 28 -6.45 13.21 9.73
C ASN A 28 -5.34 13.74 8.82
N ALA A 29 -4.77 14.90 9.11
CA ALA A 29 -3.63 15.44 8.37
C ALA A 29 -2.40 14.51 8.42
N ASN A 30 -2.26 13.73 9.50
CA ASN A 30 -1.21 12.72 9.65
C ASN A 30 -1.63 11.31 9.18
N ASN A 31 -2.84 11.15 8.66
CA ASN A 31 -3.33 9.83 8.24
C ASN A 31 -2.62 9.34 6.97
N SER A 32 -2.00 8.18 7.04
CA SER A 32 -1.35 7.50 5.89
C SER A 32 -2.08 6.23 5.46
N TYR A 33 -3.19 5.91 6.10
CA TYR A 33 -3.87 4.61 5.97
C TYR A 33 -5.22 4.72 5.28
N GLY A 34 -5.55 5.89 4.80
CA GLY A 34 -6.76 6.20 4.08
C GLY A 34 -6.73 7.63 3.56
N ASN A 35 -7.64 7.99 2.67
CA ASN A 35 -7.78 9.37 2.22
C ASN A 35 -8.30 10.26 3.35
N ASN A 36 -9.20 9.71 4.19
CA ASN A 36 -9.77 10.40 5.33
C ASN A 36 -10.01 9.40 6.47
N LEU A 37 -10.11 9.90 7.69
CA LEU A 37 -10.48 9.07 8.85
C LEU A 37 -11.92 8.55 8.75
N SER A 38 -12.79 9.19 7.95
CA SER A 38 -14.13 8.68 7.62
C SER A 38 -14.09 7.37 6.85
N ASP A 39 -13.04 7.17 6.04
CA ASP A 39 -12.87 6.01 5.15
C ASP A 39 -11.87 4.99 5.74
N THR A 40 -11.31 5.29 6.89
CA THR A 40 -10.34 4.43 7.57
C THR A 40 -11.06 3.61 8.64
N SER A 41 -10.91 2.28 8.63
CA SER A 41 -11.40 1.40 9.69
C SER A 41 -10.71 1.70 11.01
N LEU A 42 -11.49 1.87 12.08
CA LEU A 42 -10.96 2.04 13.44
C LEU A 42 -10.15 0.82 13.89
N MET A 43 -10.61 -0.37 13.54
CA MET A 43 -9.90 -1.62 13.86
C MET A 43 -8.57 -1.73 13.12
N ALA A 44 -8.52 -1.30 11.85
CA ALA A 44 -7.28 -1.24 11.11
C ALA A 44 -6.29 -0.25 11.75
N LEU A 45 -6.77 0.91 12.20
CA LEU A 45 -5.96 1.89 12.89
C LEU A 45 -5.38 1.33 14.20
N TYR A 46 -6.19 0.68 15.03
CA TYR A 46 -5.72 0.02 16.26
C TYR A 46 -4.68 -1.07 15.98
N ARG A 47 -4.90 -1.88 14.96
CA ARG A 47 -3.94 -2.90 14.57
C ARG A 47 -2.60 -2.28 14.18
N ILE A 48 -2.61 -1.25 13.37
CA ILE A 48 -1.41 -0.55 12.92
C ILE A 48 -0.67 0.10 14.11
N MET A 49 -1.40 0.78 14.99
CA MET A 49 -0.81 1.38 16.19
C MET A 49 -0.21 0.31 17.13
N GLY A 50 -0.86 -0.83 17.25
CA GLY A 50 -0.34 -1.97 18.00
C GLY A 50 0.94 -2.55 17.41
N GLU A 51 1.04 -2.64 16.08
CA GLU A 51 2.26 -3.07 15.40
C GLU A 51 3.40 -2.05 15.61
N PHE A 52 3.14 -0.76 15.43
CA PHE A 52 4.14 0.27 15.72
C PHE A 52 4.60 0.25 17.18
N GLY A 53 3.69 0.04 18.13
CA GLY A 53 4.04 -0.10 19.54
C GLY A 53 4.95 -1.28 19.81
N ARG A 54 4.79 -2.41 19.11
CA ARG A 54 5.70 -3.55 19.19
C ARG A 54 7.03 -3.32 18.48
N LEU A 55 7.02 -2.54 17.42
CA LEU A 55 8.18 -2.23 16.59
C LEU A 55 8.99 -1.03 17.10
N SER A 56 8.51 -0.25 18.06
CA SER A 56 9.16 0.96 18.59
C SER A 56 10.09 0.71 19.78
N GLY A 57 10.76 -0.45 19.83
CA GLY A 57 11.79 -0.71 20.83
C GLY A 57 13.19 -0.31 20.35
N PRO A 58 14.16 -0.09 21.27
CA PRO A 58 15.55 0.24 20.92
C PRO A 58 16.28 -0.84 20.11
N ALA A 59 15.66 -2.00 19.92
CA ALA A 59 16.22 -3.12 19.15
C ALA A 59 15.86 -3.09 17.66
N LEU A 60 15.00 -2.18 17.21
CA LEU A 60 14.61 -2.09 15.80
C LEU A 60 15.40 -1.02 15.07
N ALA A 61 16.57 -1.43 14.60
CA ALA A 61 17.26 -0.68 13.54
C ALA A 61 16.46 -0.85 12.24
N VAL A 62 15.72 0.16 11.83
CA VAL A 62 15.15 0.22 10.47
C VAL A 62 16.33 0.24 9.50
N GLN A 63 16.48 -0.83 8.72
CA GLN A 63 17.51 -0.92 7.69
C GLN A 63 16.86 -0.63 6.34
N GLU A 64 17.53 0.17 5.54
CA GLU A 64 17.16 0.43 4.16
C GLU A 64 18.10 -0.35 3.24
N ALA A 65 17.55 -0.85 2.11
CA ALA A 65 18.38 -1.51 1.13
C ALA A 65 19.34 -0.50 0.50
N THR A 66 20.65 -0.76 0.62
CA THR A 66 21.67 0.05 -0.05
C THR A 66 21.39 0.11 -1.54
N LEU A 67 21.36 1.29 -2.12
CA LEU A 67 21.00 1.57 -3.51
C LEU A 67 19.52 1.32 -3.86
N GLY A 68 18.64 1.28 -2.86
CA GLY A 68 17.19 1.26 -3.03
C GLY A 68 16.54 -0.12 -3.04
N ASN A 69 15.26 -0.12 -2.76
CA ASN A 69 14.46 -1.35 -2.57
C ASN A 69 14.35 -2.23 -3.82
N MET A 70 14.60 -1.69 -5.02
CA MET A 70 14.59 -2.46 -6.27
C MET A 70 15.65 -3.56 -6.30
N ARG A 71 16.72 -3.42 -5.51
CA ARG A 71 17.78 -4.44 -5.39
C ARG A 71 17.28 -5.79 -4.91
N LEU A 72 16.24 -5.79 -4.07
CA LEU A 72 15.67 -7.04 -3.55
C LEU A 72 15.01 -7.88 -4.65
N PRO A 73 14.00 -7.39 -5.39
CA PRO A 73 13.40 -8.16 -6.48
C PRO A 73 14.40 -8.47 -7.61
N GLU A 74 15.37 -7.62 -7.90
CA GLU A 74 16.43 -7.92 -8.84
C GLU A 74 17.30 -9.12 -8.41
N ALA A 75 17.65 -9.16 -7.11
CA ALA A 75 18.42 -10.28 -6.56
C ALA A 75 17.61 -11.57 -6.54
N MET A 76 16.31 -11.50 -6.24
CA MET A 76 15.41 -12.64 -6.31
C MET A 76 15.27 -13.16 -7.76
N ALA A 77 15.10 -12.27 -8.72
CA ALA A 77 14.96 -12.63 -10.13
C ALA A 77 16.21 -13.37 -10.67
N LYS A 78 17.40 -12.99 -10.20
CA LYS A 78 18.66 -13.68 -10.57
C LYS A 78 18.77 -15.12 -10.05
N GLN A 79 17.99 -15.50 -9.05
CA GLN A 79 18.01 -16.86 -8.48
C GLN A 79 16.99 -17.79 -9.15
N LEU A 80 16.13 -17.26 -10.03
CA LEU A 80 15.16 -18.08 -10.72
C LEU A 80 15.84 -18.95 -11.79
N SER A 81 15.37 -20.19 -11.93
CA SER A 81 15.84 -21.11 -12.99
C SER A 81 15.45 -20.65 -14.39
N ARG A 82 14.43 -19.80 -14.51
CA ARG A 82 14.00 -19.16 -15.75
C ARG A 82 13.95 -17.65 -15.54
N PRO A 83 14.38 -16.86 -16.53
CA PRO A 83 14.33 -15.41 -16.42
C PRO A 83 12.88 -14.91 -16.34
N VAL A 84 12.69 -13.77 -15.66
CA VAL A 84 11.42 -13.05 -15.66
C VAL A 84 11.15 -12.50 -17.05
N SER A 85 9.97 -12.77 -17.60
CA SER A 85 9.53 -12.17 -18.86
C SER A 85 9.01 -10.76 -18.59
N LEU A 86 9.75 -9.76 -19.05
CA LEU A 86 9.38 -8.36 -18.93
C LEU A 86 8.78 -7.86 -20.24
N GLY A 87 7.94 -6.80 -20.17
CA GLY A 87 7.33 -6.21 -21.35
C GLY A 87 6.22 -7.06 -21.99
N GLU A 88 5.71 -8.06 -21.27
CA GLU A 88 4.68 -8.99 -21.73
C GLU A 88 3.41 -8.85 -20.88
N PRO A 89 2.57 -7.82 -21.10
CA PRO A 89 1.35 -7.62 -20.34
C PRO A 89 0.39 -8.81 -20.49
N VAL A 90 -0.16 -9.25 -19.37
CA VAL A 90 -1.22 -10.27 -19.35
C VAL A 90 -2.55 -9.60 -19.65
N VAL A 91 -3.32 -10.16 -20.58
CA VAL A 91 -4.64 -9.64 -21.00
C VAL A 91 -5.79 -10.57 -20.60
N ALA A 92 -5.54 -11.88 -20.46
CA ALA A 92 -6.55 -12.82 -19.98
C ALA A 92 -5.93 -13.98 -19.22
N ILE A 93 -6.67 -14.49 -18.24
CA ILE A 93 -6.33 -15.69 -17.47
C ILE A 93 -7.56 -16.60 -17.46
N ARG A 94 -7.41 -17.80 -17.99
CA ARG A 94 -8.46 -18.83 -17.98
C ARG A 94 -7.97 -20.04 -17.22
N HIS A 95 -8.78 -20.54 -16.31
CA HIS A 95 -8.43 -21.71 -15.52
C HIS A 95 -9.49 -22.79 -15.62
N SER A 96 -9.05 -24.03 -15.54
CA SER A 96 -9.81 -25.24 -15.35
C SER A 96 -9.29 -25.97 -14.10
N PRO A 97 -9.93 -27.04 -13.63
CA PRO A 97 -9.43 -27.79 -12.49
C PRO A 97 -7.98 -28.31 -12.60
N SER A 98 -7.47 -28.47 -13.81
CA SER A 98 -6.16 -29.08 -14.07
C SER A 98 -5.17 -28.18 -14.81
N ARG A 99 -5.58 -26.98 -15.25
CA ARG A 99 -4.71 -26.16 -16.11
C ARG A 99 -5.09 -24.68 -16.06
N VAL A 100 -4.08 -23.85 -16.16
CA VAL A 100 -4.23 -22.40 -16.33
C VAL A 100 -3.62 -21.99 -17.67
N GLN A 101 -4.34 -21.14 -18.40
CA GLN A 101 -3.87 -20.48 -19.60
C GLN A 101 -3.78 -18.98 -19.36
N VAL A 102 -2.63 -18.40 -19.69
CA VAL A 102 -2.35 -16.97 -19.54
C VAL A 102 -2.10 -16.39 -20.92
N ALA A 103 -3.00 -15.54 -21.40
CA ALA A 103 -2.86 -14.84 -22.67
C ALA A 103 -2.12 -13.51 -22.47
N LEU A 104 -1.14 -13.25 -23.33
CA LEU A 104 -0.32 -12.04 -23.34
C LEU A 104 -0.77 -11.08 -24.45
N ALA A 105 -0.51 -9.80 -24.28
CA ALA A 105 -0.82 -8.77 -25.28
C ALA A 105 -0.11 -9.01 -26.63
N SER A 106 1.02 -9.72 -26.63
CA SER A 106 1.72 -10.15 -27.83
C SER A 106 1.00 -11.23 -28.64
N GLY A 107 -0.12 -11.76 -28.15
CA GLY A 107 -0.85 -12.90 -28.72
C GLY A 107 -0.33 -14.27 -28.30
N LYS A 108 0.76 -14.33 -27.55
CA LYS A 108 1.31 -15.55 -26.99
C LYS A 108 0.45 -16.08 -25.84
N THR A 109 0.32 -17.38 -25.73
CA THR A 109 -0.34 -18.05 -24.60
C THR A 109 0.67 -18.89 -23.83
N LEU A 110 0.66 -18.78 -22.52
CA LEU A 110 1.42 -19.62 -21.61
C LEU A 110 0.46 -20.61 -20.92
N GLU A 111 0.94 -21.82 -20.69
CA GLU A 111 0.20 -22.86 -19.98
C GLU A 111 0.96 -23.28 -18.71
N ALA A 112 0.23 -23.51 -17.63
CA ALA A 112 0.77 -23.98 -16.36
C ALA A 112 -0.31 -24.78 -15.59
N ASP A 113 0.14 -25.54 -14.60
CA ASP A 113 -0.77 -26.28 -13.70
C ASP A 113 -1.45 -25.34 -12.71
N ALA A 114 -0.79 -24.21 -12.34
CA ALA A 114 -1.31 -23.19 -11.47
C ALA A 114 -0.73 -21.81 -11.79
N ALA A 115 -1.42 -20.76 -11.37
CA ALA A 115 -0.94 -19.37 -11.43
C ALA A 115 -1.18 -18.65 -10.11
N ILE A 116 -0.23 -17.78 -9.72
CA ILE A 116 -0.37 -16.88 -8.59
C ILE A 116 -0.50 -15.47 -9.15
N LEU A 117 -1.61 -14.80 -8.83
CA LEU A 117 -1.87 -13.42 -9.21
C LEU A 117 -1.37 -12.49 -8.10
N ALA A 118 -0.14 -12.01 -8.23
CA ALA A 118 0.46 -11.04 -7.30
C ALA A 118 0.38 -9.62 -7.89
N LEU A 119 -0.84 -9.16 -8.16
CA LEU A 119 -1.15 -7.91 -8.85
C LEU A 119 -1.89 -6.96 -7.90
N PRO A 120 -1.70 -5.64 -8.02
CA PRO A 120 -2.64 -4.67 -7.45
C PRO A 120 -4.04 -4.86 -8.05
N LEU A 121 -5.10 -4.71 -7.23
CA LEU A 121 -6.46 -4.90 -7.71
C LEU A 121 -6.83 -4.00 -8.91
N PRO A 122 -6.44 -2.71 -8.96
CA PRO A 122 -6.70 -1.88 -10.14
C PRO A 122 -6.10 -2.46 -11.44
N ALA A 123 -4.98 -3.18 -11.36
CA ALA A 123 -4.42 -3.84 -12.54
C ALA A 123 -5.25 -5.08 -12.95
N LEU A 124 -5.88 -5.75 -12.00
CA LEU A 124 -6.73 -6.91 -12.27
C LEU A 124 -8.00 -6.53 -13.05
N GLU A 125 -8.51 -5.30 -12.91
CA GLU A 125 -9.67 -4.79 -13.66
C GLU A 125 -9.43 -4.76 -15.18
N HIS A 126 -8.18 -4.73 -15.61
CA HIS A 126 -7.79 -4.71 -17.02
C HIS A 126 -7.45 -6.09 -17.58
N ILE A 127 -7.62 -7.15 -16.78
CA ILE A 127 -7.32 -8.53 -17.17
C ILE A 127 -8.62 -9.34 -17.18
N GLU A 128 -8.92 -10.00 -18.29
CA GLU A 128 -10.05 -10.93 -18.36
C GLU A 128 -9.76 -12.17 -17.51
N VAL A 129 -10.41 -12.29 -16.35
CA VAL A 129 -10.27 -13.45 -15.45
C VAL A 129 -11.64 -14.03 -15.16
N ASN A 130 -11.80 -15.35 -15.28
CA ASN A 130 -13.04 -16.00 -14.93
C ASN A 130 -13.14 -16.20 -13.41
N LEU A 131 -13.57 -15.15 -12.72
CA LEU A 131 -13.84 -15.16 -11.29
C LEU A 131 -15.27 -15.64 -11.01
N SER A 132 -15.47 -16.25 -9.85
CA SER A 132 -16.82 -16.54 -9.35
C SER A 132 -17.56 -15.25 -9.00
N ALA A 133 -18.89 -15.29 -8.99
CA ALA A 133 -19.71 -14.14 -8.60
C ALA A 133 -19.35 -13.62 -7.19
N THR A 134 -19.02 -14.52 -6.26
CA THR A 134 -18.58 -14.14 -4.91
C THR A 134 -17.24 -13.38 -4.95
N GLN A 135 -16.25 -13.86 -5.71
CA GLN A 135 -14.98 -13.17 -5.84
C GLN A 135 -15.14 -11.79 -6.48
N THR A 136 -15.92 -11.69 -7.55
CA THR A 136 -16.21 -10.41 -8.21
C THR A 136 -16.89 -9.43 -7.24
N SER A 137 -17.88 -9.90 -6.48
CA SER A 137 -18.55 -9.07 -5.48
C SER A 137 -17.62 -8.59 -4.38
N LEU A 138 -16.72 -9.44 -3.89
CA LEU A 138 -15.76 -9.08 -2.86
C LEU A 138 -14.71 -8.07 -3.38
N LEU A 139 -14.21 -8.27 -4.59
CA LEU A 139 -13.26 -7.36 -5.21
C LEU A 139 -13.86 -5.95 -5.41
N GLY A 140 -15.13 -5.87 -5.79
CA GLY A 140 -15.85 -4.59 -5.94
C GLY A 140 -16.10 -3.84 -4.63
N GLN A 141 -15.82 -4.44 -3.47
CA GLN A 141 -15.93 -3.81 -2.15
C GLN A 141 -14.59 -3.28 -1.62
N ILE A 142 -13.50 -3.48 -2.36
CA ILE A 142 -12.16 -3.06 -1.94
C ILE A 142 -11.81 -1.75 -2.63
N ASP A 143 -11.73 -0.68 -1.86
CA ASP A 143 -11.27 0.62 -2.33
C ASP A 143 -9.75 0.76 -2.19
N TYR A 144 -9.14 1.39 -3.19
CA TYR A 144 -7.73 1.76 -3.17
C TYR A 144 -7.56 3.24 -2.85
N HIS A 145 -6.80 3.51 -1.80
CA HIS A 145 -6.44 4.89 -1.46
C HIS A 145 -5.40 5.44 -2.44
N LYS A 146 -5.59 6.70 -2.81
CA LYS A 146 -4.67 7.40 -3.70
C LYS A 146 -3.58 8.06 -2.86
N ILE A 147 -2.34 7.69 -3.10
CA ILE A 147 -1.17 8.24 -2.44
C ILE A 147 -0.27 8.85 -3.50
N VAL A 148 0.15 10.10 -3.28
CA VAL A 148 1.15 10.78 -4.10
C VAL A 148 2.36 11.08 -3.22
N GLN A 149 3.54 10.70 -3.69
CA GLN A 149 4.81 11.04 -3.07
C GLN A 149 5.65 11.83 -4.06
N LEU A 150 6.16 12.97 -3.63
CA LEU A 150 7.10 13.79 -4.39
C LEU A 150 8.47 13.72 -3.72
N HIS A 151 9.47 13.28 -4.46
CA HIS A 151 10.85 13.24 -4.00
C HIS A 151 11.63 14.37 -4.66
N CYS A 152 12.21 15.25 -3.85
CA CYS A 152 13.04 16.33 -4.31
C CYS A 152 14.46 16.15 -3.77
N ILE A 153 15.44 16.19 -4.64
CA ILE A 153 16.85 16.27 -4.28
C ILE A 153 17.23 17.75 -4.25
N VAL A 154 17.82 18.19 -3.16
CA VAL A 154 18.21 19.59 -2.95
C VAL A 154 19.72 19.65 -2.65
N ASP A 155 20.36 20.72 -3.05
CA ASP A 155 21.81 20.89 -2.89
C ASP A 155 22.22 21.13 -1.43
N ALA A 156 21.31 21.68 -0.62
CA ALA A 156 21.55 21.93 0.79
C ALA A 156 20.24 21.88 1.59
N PRO A 157 20.32 21.53 2.89
CA PRO A 157 19.14 21.49 3.77
C PRO A 157 18.71 22.91 4.17
N PHE A 158 18.20 23.69 3.21
CA PHE A 158 17.83 25.08 3.38
C PHE A 158 16.86 25.36 4.54
N TRP A 159 16.09 24.35 4.94
CA TRP A 159 15.16 24.43 6.09
C TRP A 159 15.88 24.55 7.43
N GLU A 160 17.12 24.07 7.57
CA GLU A 160 17.92 24.17 8.81
C GLU A 160 18.26 25.63 9.13
N ALA A 161 18.48 26.46 8.10
CA ALA A 161 18.71 27.88 8.28
C ALA A 161 17.49 28.61 8.87
N ALA A 162 16.28 28.06 8.70
CA ALA A 162 15.05 28.54 9.32
C ALA A 162 14.78 27.92 10.71
N GLY A 163 15.72 27.14 11.25
CA GLY A 163 15.58 26.46 12.53
C GLY A 163 14.67 25.23 12.49
N TRP A 164 14.37 24.71 11.31
CA TRP A 164 13.53 23.53 11.15
C TRP A 164 14.37 22.27 11.01
N SER A 165 13.93 21.20 11.63
CA SER A 165 14.61 19.91 11.56
C SER A 165 13.63 18.74 11.54
N GLY A 166 14.03 17.62 10.90
CA GLY A 166 13.25 16.40 10.89
C GLY A 166 12.06 16.41 9.93
N SER A 167 10.99 15.83 10.38
CA SER A 167 9.76 15.66 9.57
C SER A 167 8.68 16.62 10.04
N TRP A 168 7.87 17.09 9.10
CA TRP A 168 6.77 18.01 9.39
C TRP A 168 5.44 17.45 8.90
N TRP A 169 4.38 17.85 9.61
CA TRP A 169 3.00 17.63 9.23
C TRP A 169 2.31 18.98 9.07
N THR A 170 1.54 19.09 8.02
CA THR A 170 0.74 20.28 7.75
C THR A 170 -0.69 19.86 7.42
N ASP A 171 -1.65 20.69 7.74
CA ASP A 171 -3.05 20.62 7.29
C ASP A 171 -3.24 21.17 5.88
N GLY A 172 -2.15 21.65 5.26
CA GLY A 172 -2.15 22.15 3.90
C GLY A 172 -1.96 21.06 2.84
N LEU A 173 -1.79 21.50 1.59
CA LEU A 173 -1.71 20.62 0.40
C LEU A 173 -0.56 19.59 0.46
N LEU A 174 0.54 19.90 1.15
CA LEU A 174 1.72 19.03 1.22
C LEU A 174 1.55 17.86 2.19
N GLY A 175 0.63 17.97 3.16
CA GLY A 175 0.39 16.95 4.16
C GLY A 175 1.64 16.64 4.99
N ARG A 176 2.48 15.72 4.57
CA ARG A 176 3.69 15.31 5.29
C ARG A 176 4.95 15.54 4.47
N ILE A 177 5.98 16.01 5.15
CA ILE A 177 7.31 16.25 4.59
C ILE A 177 8.33 15.47 5.43
N PHE A 178 9.14 14.67 4.77
CA PHE A 178 10.23 13.94 5.39
C PHE A 178 11.56 14.43 4.81
N THR A 179 12.48 14.82 5.68
CA THR A 179 13.85 15.12 5.27
C THR A 179 14.74 13.92 5.57
N ARG A 180 15.59 13.59 4.62
CA ARG A 180 16.58 12.53 4.78
C ARG A 180 17.93 13.01 4.25
N PRO A 181 19.05 12.71 4.93
CA PRO A 181 20.37 12.84 4.34
C PRO A 181 20.46 11.87 3.15
N ILE A 182 21.17 12.27 2.10
CA ILE A 182 21.50 11.42 0.95
C ILE A 182 22.80 10.69 1.26
#